data_ee81580e841630966df256433543ea5f
#
_entry.id   ee81580e841630966df256433543ea5f
#
_cell.length_a   1.000
_cell.length_b   1.000
_cell.length_c   1.000
_cell.angle_alpha   90.00
_cell.angle_beta   90.00
_cell.angle_gamma   90.00
#
_symmetry.space_group_name_H-M   'P 1'
#
loop_
_entity.id
_entity.type
_entity.pdbx_description
1 polymer ?
#
loop_
_entity_poly.entity_id
_entity_poly.type
_entity_poly.pdbx_seq_one_letter_code
_entity_poly.pdbx_strand_id
1 'polypeptide(L)'
;MRFAVIGAGLYGRYVADLLKRYGHEAVIYALDESLVHDMSRLNCASLVNQARVHNGYHYPRSISTAKQSSKNYHRFSNEFREALIDFRQNYGVPKKGSVTSDEQFEKFCKRAGLYLEPSRLNFVNYDTVSSTYDVEESAIDTYKMMQIAERNYSNDGVFIVNRVEFDRHGEHWLVNGDQYDFIINCSYAGLTSIESKAGMRRSPVRYEICEIVLFKDHFNRLQRTGLTLMDGQFVSFMPWGQDGTWSLTSVCHTPHESRSNLSNYLDVRTTVSKADLIIHQLKKYVDPSIVDSLEFVGSKFVVKTISTDAESDDNRLVKVYQKSDNFVSILGGKLDAIYELEDMLKQKGII
;
A
#
# COMPACT_ATOMS: atom_id res chain seq x y z
N MET A 1 -6.17 -26.51 -13.62
CA MET A 1 -4.71 -26.33 -13.52
C MET A 1 -4.33 -26.18 -12.05
N ARG A 2 -3.09 -26.48 -11.73
CA ARG A 2 -2.50 -26.33 -10.41
C ARG A 2 -1.53 -25.14 -10.40
N PHE A 3 -1.77 -24.16 -9.55
CA PHE A 3 -1.01 -22.90 -9.48
C PHE A 3 -0.17 -22.80 -8.21
N ALA A 4 1.08 -22.35 -8.35
CA ALA A 4 1.87 -21.89 -7.21
C ALA A 4 1.80 -20.36 -7.14
N VAL A 5 1.30 -19.83 -6.04
CA VAL A 5 1.28 -18.40 -5.74
C VAL A 5 2.40 -18.07 -4.77
N ILE A 6 3.32 -17.21 -5.16
CA ILE A 6 4.50 -16.85 -4.36
C ILE A 6 4.23 -15.53 -3.63
N GLY A 7 4.07 -15.60 -2.30
CA GLY A 7 3.75 -14.48 -1.43
C GLY A 7 2.35 -14.57 -0.82
N ALA A 8 2.25 -14.57 0.51
CA ALA A 8 1.01 -14.69 1.29
C ALA A 8 0.45 -13.33 1.76
N GLY A 9 0.85 -12.22 1.15
CA GLY A 9 0.25 -10.91 1.36
C GLY A 9 -1.18 -10.82 0.81
N LEU A 10 -1.83 -9.67 0.95
CA LEU A 10 -3.21 -9.46 0.52
C LEU A 10 -3.44 -9.87 -0.95
N TYR A 11 -2.52 -9.50 -1.85
CA TYR A 11 -2.62 -9.84 -3.27
C TYR A 11 -2.53 -11.34 -3.54
N GLY A 12 -1.58 -12.04 -2.91
CA GLY A 12 -1.42 -13.48 -3.12
C GLY A 12 -2.62 -14.28 -2.59
N ARG A 13 -3.17 -13.90 -1.43
CA ARG A 13 -4.37 -14.54 -0.87
C ARG A 13 -5.60 -14.30 -1.77
N TYR A 14 -5.79 -13.06 -2.24
CA TYR A 14 -6.89 -12.75 -3.17
C TYR A 14 -6.77 -13.50 -4.50
N VAL A 15 -5.55 -13.58 -5.06
CA VAL A 15 -5.30 -14.33 -6.30
C VAL A 15 -5.58 -15.82 -6.12
N ALA A 16 -5.15 -16.43 -5.00
CA ALA A 16 -5.41 -17.85 -4.74
C ALA A 16 -6.92 -18.14 -4.63
N ASP A 17 -7.67 -17.27 -3.92
CA ASP A 17 -9.13 -17.37 -3.86
C ASP A 17 -9.78 -17.19 -5.23
N LEU A 18 -9.29 -16.23 -6.02
CA LEU A 18 -9.78 -16.00 -7.37
C LEU A 18 -9.60 -17.24 -8.25
N LEU A 19 -8.40 -17.84 -8.24
CA LEU A 19 -8.11 -19.07 -8.96
C LEU A 19 -9.05 -20.21 -8.56
N LYS A 20 -9.31 -20.40 -7.26
CA LYS A 20 -10.26 -21.41 -6.77
C LYS A 20 -11.68 -21.16 -7.26
N ARG A 21 -12.15 -19.91 -7.26
CA ARG A 21 -13.48 -19.55 -7.79
C ARG A 21 -13.61 -19.89 -9.27
N TYR A 22 -12.52 -19.94 -10.02
CA TYR A 22 -12.47 -20.36 -11.43
C TYR A 22 -12.14 -21.85 -11.61
N GLY A 23 -12.21 -22.67 -10.54
CA GLY A 23 -12.06 -24.11 -10.62
C GLY A 23 -10.62 -24.60 -10.72
N HIS A 24 -9.65 -23.81 -10.27
CA HIS A 24 -8.24 -24.18 -10.23
C HIS A 24 -7.79 -24.51 -8.81
N GLU A 25 -6.77 -25.33 -8.67
CA GLU A 25 -6.04 -25.54 -7.42
C GLU A 25 -5.00 -24.41 -7.25
N ALA A 26 -4.92 -23.81 -6.07
CA ALA A 26 -4.00 -22.72 -5.78
C ALA A 26 -3.33 -22.90 -4.41
N VAL A 27 -2.01 -23.08 -4.44
CA VAL A 27 -1.16 -23.22 -3.26
C VAL A 27 -0.29 -21.99 -3.09
N ILE A 28 -0.20 -21.48 -1.87
CA ILE A 28 0.57 -20.28 -1.53
C ILE A 28 1.89 -20.67 -0.88
N TYR A 29 2.99 -20.10 -1.34
CA TYR A 29 4.30 -20.16 -0.71
C TYR A 29 4.61 -18.82 -0.01
N ALA A 30 4.80 -18.88 1.30
CA ALA A 30 5.16 -17.74 2.13
C ALA A 30 6.55 -17.95 2.75
N LEU A 31 7.31 -16.87 2.92
CA LEU A 31 8.52 -16.94 3.74
C LEU A 31 8.17 -17.17 5.21
N ASP A 32 8.99 -17.95 5.91
CA ASP A 32 8.84 -18.21 7.33
C ASP A 32 8.93 -16.91 8.14
N GLU A 33 7.87 -16.61 8.88
CA GLU A 33 7.78 -15.43 9.74
C GLU A 33 8.81 -15.50 10.90
N SER A 34 9.27 -16.68 11.30
CA SER A 34 10.31 -16.85 12.32
C SER A 34 11.66 -16.28 11.89
N LEU A 35 11.94 -16.24 10.59
CA LEU A 35 13.10 -15.52 10.02
C LEU A 35 12.87 -13.99 10.03
N VAL A 36 11.69 -13.56 10.40
CA VAL A 36 11.17 -12.22 10.32
C VAL A 36 10.57 -11.77 11.67
N HIS A 37 11.00 -12.40 12.76
CA HIS A 37 10.48 -12.24 14.14
C HIS A 37 10.52 -10.83 14.72
N ASP A 38 11.18 -9.92 14.08
CA ASP A 38 11.03 -8.52 14.39
C ASP A 38 10.02 -7.89 13.41
N MET A 39 8.75 -7.80 13.83
CA MET A 39 7.66 -7.17 13.08
C MET A 39 8.00 -5.74 12.63
N SER A 40 8.95 -5.06 13.31
CA SER A 40 9.50 -3.78 12.87
C SER A 40 10.40 -3.89 11.63
N ARG A 41 10.80 -5.11 11.27
CA ARG A 41 11.74 -5.43 10.19
C ARG A 41 11.09 -6.16 9.02
N LEU A 42 9.78 -6.44 9.10
CA LEU A 42 9.02 -7.12 8.05
C LEU A 42 8.73 -6.20 6.89
N ASN A 43 9.23 -6.56 5.73
CA ASN A 43 8.83 -5.96 4.44
C ASN A 43 7.44 -6.43 3.96
N CYS A 44 6.50 -6.71 4.88
CA CYS A 44 5.15 -7.03 4.50
C CYS A 44 4.36 -5.76 4.23
N ALA A 45 4.36 -5.31 2.99
CA ALA A 45 3.65 -4.10 2.58
C ALA A 45 2.14 -4.15 2.85
N SER A 46 1.56 -5.35 3.00
CA SER A 46 0.16 -5.49 3.41
C SER A 46 -0.07 -5.11 4.87
N LEU A 47 0.94 -5.24 5.73
CA LEU A 47 0.88 -4.90 7.16
C LEU A 47 1.46 -3.51 7.44
N VAL A 48 2.59 -3.17 6.79
CA VAL A 48 3.29 -1.89 7.02
C VAL A 48 3.06 -0.97 5.82
N ASN A 49 2.09 -0.09 5.94
CA ASN A 49 1.75 0.95 4.99
C ASN A 49 1.01 2.08 5.73
N GLN A 50 0.60 3.14 5.04
CA GLN A 50 -0.12 4.25 5.68
C GLN A 50 -1.55 3.87 6.12
N ALA A 51 -1.99 2.64 5.90
CA ALA A 51 -3.29 2.12 6.31
C ALA A 51 -4.50 2.88 5.74
N ARG A 52 -4.35 3.42 4.53
CA ARG A 52 -5.38 4.21 3.84
C ARG A 52 -6.13 3.37 2.82
N VAL A 53 -7.46 3.48 2.85
CA VAL A 53 -8.34 3.04 1.76
C VAL A 53 -8.71 4.25 0.92
N HIS A 54 -8.13 4.36 -0.26
CA HIS A 54 -8.28 5.53 -1.13
C HIS A 54 -9.65 5.58 -1.80
N ASN A 55 -10.30 6.77 -1.76
CA ASN A 55 -11.55 7.02 -2.49
C ASN A 55 -11.37 7.99 -3.68
N GLY A 56 -10.15 8.19 -4.14
CA GLY A 56 -9.87 8.96 -5.36
C GLY A 56 -9.36 10.38 -5.16
N TYR A 57 -9.46 10.97 -3.97
CA TYR A 57 -9.04 12.35 -3.70
C TYR A 57 -7.56 12.62 -3.98
N HIS A 58 -6.74 11.60 -3.88
CA HIS A 58 -5.29 11.70 -4.08
C HIS A 58 -4.85 11.88 -5.54
N TYR A 59 -5.82 11.92 -6.48
CA TYR A 59 -5.56 11.98 -7.93
C TYR A 59 -6.21 13.19 -8.60
N PRO A 60 -5.96 14.44 -8.14
CA PRO A 60 -6.67 15.63 -8.63
C PRO A 60 -6.43 15.92 -10.12
N ARG A 61 -5.42 15.29 -10.72
CA ARG A 61 -5.06 15.45 -12.14
C ARG A 61 -5.58 14.32 -13.04
N SER A 62 -6.23 13.27 -12.47
CA SER A 62 -6.73 12.11 -13.23
C SER A 62 -8.12 11.68 -12.77
N ILE A 63 -9.15 12.13 -13.47
CA ILE A 63 -10.55 11.76 -13.16
C ILE A 63 -10.80 10.26 -13.35
N SER A 64 -10.19 9.63 -14.35
CA SER A 64 -10.34 8.19 -14.59
C SER A 64 -9.78 7.39 -13.41
N THR A 65 -8.57 7.72 -12.94
CA THR A 65 -7.94 7.08 -11.78
C THR A 65 -8.76 7.32 -10.50
N ALA A 66 -9.30 8.53 -10.32
CA ALA A 66 -10.15 8.83 -9.16
C ALA A 66 -11.43 7.99 -9.15
N LYS A 67 -12.13 7.89 -10.26
CA LYS A 67 -13.35 7.06 -10.38
C LYS A 67 -13.07 5.57 -10.19
N GLN A 68 -11.94 5.07 -10.72
CA GLN A 68 -11.52 3.68 -10.50
C GLN A 68 -11.25 3.42 -9.01
N SER A 69 -10.53 4.31 -8.35
CA SER A 69 -10.25 4.23 -6.92
C SER A 69 -11.54 4.27 -6.10
N SER A 70 -12.47 5.16 -6.42
CA SER A 70 -13.77 5.25 -5.74
C SER A 70 -14.61 3.98 -5.90
N LYS A 71 -14.63 3.37 -7.10
CA LYS A 71 -15.31 2.08 -7.31
C LYS A 71 -14.72 0.98 -6.41
N ASN A 72 -13.41 0.90 -6.31
CA ASN A 72 -12.71 -0.07 -5.48
C ASN A 72 -12.92 0.22 -3.98
N TYR A 73 -12.95 1.49 -3.58
CA TYR A 73 -13.16 1.95 -2.20
C TYR A 73 -14.43 1.36 -1.58
N HIS A 74 -15.56 1.49 -2.25
CA HIS A 74 -16.84 0.98 -1.71
C HIS A 74 -16.83 -0.55 -1.55
N ARG A 75 -16.29 -1.28 -2.53
CA ARG A 75 -16.17 -2.73 -2.46
C ARG A 75 -15.24 -3.15 -1.33
N PHE A 76 -14.06 -2.52 -1.22
CA PHE A 76 -13.06 -2.83 -0.22
C PHE A 76 -13.55 -2.50 1.20
N SER A 77 -14.18 -1.34 1.38
CA SER A 77 -14.73 -0.91 2.67
C SER A 77 -15.85 -1.83 3.15
N ASN A 78 -16.68 -2.36 2.24
CA ASN A 78 -17.70 -3.33 2.62
C ASN A 78 -17.10 -4.68 3.02
N GLU A 79 -16.14 -5.19 2.26
CA GLU A 79 -15.51 -6.49 2.52
C GLU A 79 -14.68 -6.50 3.80
N PHE A 80 -13.95 -5.40 4.07
CA PHE A 80 -13.09 -5.25 5.24
C PHE A 80 -13.68 -4.35 6.32
N ARG A 81 -15.00 -4.23 6.38
CA ARG A 81 -15.73 -3.31 7.27
C ARG A 81 -15.30 -3.43 8.73
N GLU A 82 -15.09 -4.65 9.23
CA GLU A 82 -14.66 -4.90 10.60
C GLU A 82 -13.26 -4.34 10.92
N ALA A 83 -12.42 -4.14 9.91
CA ALA A 83 -11.07 -3.58 10.06
C ALA A 83 -11.01 -2.07 9.87
N LEU A 84 -12.09 -1.42 9.42
CA LEU A 84 -12.11 0.03 9.27
C LEU A 84 -12.00 0.72 10.62
N ILE A 85 -11.31 1.86 10.63
CA ILE A 85 -11.13 2.69 11.81
C ILE A 85 -12.03 3.92 11.66
N ASP A 86 -12.88 4.17 12.66
CA ASP A 86 -13.75 5.34 12.70
C ASP A 86 -12.94 6.60 13.02
N PHE A 87 -12.88 7.54 12.08
CA PHE A 87 -12.23 8.85 12.21
C PHE A 87 -12.73 9.79 11.11
N ARG A 88 -12.38 11.07 11.24
CA ARG A 88 -12.70 12.09 10.26
C ARG A 88 -11.46 12.36 9.38
N GLN A 89 -11.58 12.26 8.06
CA GLN A 89 -10.48 12.56 7.15
C GLN A 89 -10.65 13.93 6.53
N ASN A 90 -9.56 14.70 6.51
CA ASN A 90 -9.49 16.01 5.85
C ASN A 90 -8.37 16.04 4.82
N TYR A 91 -8.64 16.75 3.73
CA TYR A 91 -7.62 17.18 2.79
C TYR A 91 -7.39 18.68 2.94
N GLY A 92 -6.14 19.11 2.95
CA GLY A 92 -5.77 20.51 3.01
C GLY A 92 -4.93 20.93 1.81
N VAL A 93 -5.12 22.16 1.34
CA VAL A 93 -4.35 22.75 0.25
C VAL A 93 -3.38 23.79 0.83
N PRO A 94 -2.06 23.54 0.80
CA PRO A 94 -1.08 24.53 1.23
C PRO A 94 -1.04 25.76 0.32
N LYS A 95 -0.84 26.96 0.91
CA LYS A 95 -0.75 28.24 0.16
C LYS A 95 0.44 28.29 -0.79
N LYS A 96 1.50 27.53 -0.51
CA LYS A 96 2.72 27.49 -1.32
C LYS A 96 3.14 26.06 -1.60
N GLY A 97 3.57 25.78 -2.83
CA GLY A 97 4.13 24.50 -3.24
C GLY A 97 3.09 23.44 -3.61
N SER A 98 1.80 23.71 -3.49
CA SER A 98 0.77 22.84 -4.07
C SER A 98 0.68 23.04 -5.58
N VAL A 99 0.60 21.95 -6.33
CA VAL A 99 0.40 21.95 -7.78
C VAL A 99 -1.08 22.14 -8.12
N THR A 100 -1.97 21.82 -7.17
CA THR A 100 -3.43 21.97 -7.33
C THR A 100 -3.92 23.08 -6.39
N SER A 101 -4.66 24.07 -6.93
CA SER A 101 -5.31 25.11 -6.14
C SER A 101 -6.62 24.61 -5.52
N ASP A 102 -7.15 25.38 -4.54
CA ASP A 102 -8.45 25.11 -3.91
C ASP A 102 -9.56 24.94 -4.96
N GLU A 103 -9.69 25.91 -5.87
CA GLU A 103 -10.70 25.87 -6.94
C GLU A 103 -10.53 24.65 -7.88
N GLN A 104 -9.29 24.29 -8.18
CA GLN A 104 -9.02 23.12 -9.02
C GLN A 104 -9.43 21.85 -8.31
N PHE A 105 -9.15 21.73 -7.01
CA PHE A 105 -9.54 20.59 -6.20
C PHE A 105 -11.07 20.46 -6.07
N GLU A 106 -11.77 21.55 -5.78
CA GLU A 106 -13.24 21.58 -5.75
C GLU A 106 -13.87 21.16 -7.08
N LYS A 107 -13.39 21.74 -8.18
CA LYS A 107 -13.84 21.38 -9.54
C LYS A 107 -13.57 19.92 -9.86
N PHE A 108 -12.41 19.41 -9.47
CA PHE A 108 -12.05 18.00 -9.64
C PHE A 108 -13.01 17.08 -8.87
N CYS A 109 -13.20 17.29 -7.57
CA CYS A 109 -14.09 16.48 -6.74
C CYS A 109 -15.53 16.47 -7.31
N LYS A 110 -16.04 17.64 -7.67
CA LYS A 110 -17.37 17.76 -8.32
C LYS A 110 -17.45 16.93 -9.61
N ARG A 111 -16.43 16.99 -10.49
CA ARG A 111 -16.40 16.23 -11.75
C ARG A 111 -16.21 14.73 -11.54
N ALA A 112 -15.50 14.34 -10.50
CA ALA A 112 -15.29 12.94 -10.15
C ALA A 112 -16.49 12.33 -9.40
N GLY A 113 -17.42 13.18 -8.91
CA GLY A 113 -18.55 12.74 -8.07
C GLY A 113 -18.16 12.40 -6.64
N LEU A 114 -17.09 13.01 -6.13
CA LEU A 114 -16.57 12.79 -4.78
C LEU A 114 -17.23 13.79 -3.81
N TYR A 115 -17.58 13.29 -2.62
CA TYR A 115 -18.04 14.14 -1.52
C TYR A 115 -16.93 15.10 -1.10
N LEU A 116 -17.26 16.37 -0.92
CA LEU A 116 -16.33 17.40 -0.47
C LEU A 116 -17.10 18.49 0.28
N GLU A 117 -16.71 18.76 1.53
CA GLU A 117 -17.31 19.84 2.33
C GLU A 117 -16.21 20.71 2.92
N PRO A 118 -16.27 22.04 2.77
CA PRO A 118 -15.32 22.94 3.41
C PRO A 118 -15.31 22.73 4.93
N SER A 119 -14.14 22.69 5.52
CA SER A 119 -13.95 22.50 6.95
C SER A 119 -12.97 23.51 7.52
N ARG A 120 -12.97 23.65 8.86
CA ARG A 120 -11.96 24.41 9.57
C ARG A 120 -11.52 23.66 10.81
N LEU A 121 -10.24 23.31 10.85
CA LEU A 121 -9.65 22.52 11.93
C LEU A 121 -8.88 23.45 12.87
N ASN A 122 -9.09 23.34 14.16
CA ASN A 122 -8.48 24.22 15.17
C ASN A 122 -6.98 23.99 15.36
N PHE A 123 -6.46 22.84 14.91
CA PHE A 123 -5.05 22.49 15.01
C PHE A 123 -4.25 22.86 13.73
N VAL A 124 -4.90 23.29 12.65
CA VAL A 124 -4.24 23.63 11.38
C VAL A 124 -3.73 25.07 11.39
N ASN A 125 -2.50 25.25 10.97
CA ASN A 125 -1.92 26.56 10.74
C ASN A 125 -2.39 27.17 9.42
N TYR A 126 -3.43 28.00 9.46
CA TYR A 126 -3.98 28.67 8.27
C TYR A 126 -3.12 29.83 7.74
N ASP A 127 -1.98 30.13 8.33
CA ASP A 127 -0.98 30.98 7.69
C ASP A 127 -0.26 30.27 6.55
N THR A 128 -0.18 28.94 6.61
CA THR A 128 0.49 28.09 5.62
C THR A 128 -0.47 27.24 4.78
N VAL A 129 -1.66 26.93 5.31
CA VAL A 129 -2.72 26.18 4.62
C VAL A 129 -3.80 27.15 4.19
N SER A 130 -4.29 27.06 2.96
CA SER A 130 -5.33 27.95 2.43
C SER A 130 -6.72 27.44 2.84
N SER A 131 -6.98 26.18 2.66
CA SER A 131 -8.26 25.54 2.96
C SER A 131 -8.10 24.13 3.47
N THR A 132 -9.13 23.63 4.14
CA THR A 132 -9.31 22.23 4.51
C THR A 132 -10.71 21.78 4.14
N TYR A 133 -10.84 20.49 3.77
CA TYR A 133 -12.09 19.89 3.34
C TYR A 133 -12.28 18.54 4.01
N ASP A 134 -13.49 18.29 4.51
CA ASP A 134 -13.93 16.96 4.89
C ASP A 134 -14.12 16.10 3.64
N VAL A 135 -13.64 14.87 3.71
CA VAL A 135 -13.70 13.91 2.61
C VAL A 135 -14.11 12.53 3.11
N GLU A 136 -14.66 11.73 2.23
CA GLU A 136 -15.01 10.34 2.51
C GLU A 136 -13.84 9.42 2.13
N GLU A 137 -12.94 9.20 3.08
CA GLU A 137 -11.81 8.27 2.96
C GLU A 137 -11.61 7.53 4.29
N SER A 138 -11.16 6.29 4.27
CA SER A 138 -11.08 5.45 5.46
C SER A 138 -9.64 5.08 5.81
N ALA A 139 -9.39 4.92 7.10
CA ALA A 139 -8.23 4.20 7.63
C ALA A 139 -8.62 2.74 7.91
N ILE A 140 -7.63 1.85 7.88
CA ILE A 140 -7.84 0.43 8.11
C ILE A 140 -6.79 -0.13 9.06
N ASP A 141 -7.20 -0.96 10.00
CA ASP A 141 -6.30 -1.83 10.75
C ASP A 141 -5.78 -2.93 9.83
N THR A 142 -4.53 -2.81 9.42
CA THR A 142 -3.92 -3.72 8.45
C THR A 142 -3.76 -5.14 8.99
N TYR A 143 -3.58 -5.32 10.31
CA TYR A 143 -3.51 -6.65 10.93
C TYR A 143 -4.88 -7.33 10.87
N LYS A 144 -5.93 -6.61 11.28
CA LYS A 144 -7.29 -7.12 11.24
C LYS A 144 -7.75 -7.37 9.79
N MET A 145 -7.36 -6.50 8.86
CA MET A 145 -7.58 -6.72 7.43
C MET A 145 -6.96 -8.04 6.96
N MET A 146 -5.72 -8.34 7.35
CA MET A 146 -5.07 -9.60 6.95
C MET A 146 -5.73 -10.82 7.60
N GLN A 147 -6.20 -10.73 8.85
CA GLN A 147 -7.00 -11.79 9.49
C GLN A 147 -8.31 -12.05 8.73
N ILE A 148 -8.99 -10.98 8.29
CA ILE A 148 -10.21 -11.10 7.46
C ILE A 148 -9.87 -11.74 6.11
N ALA A 149 -8.80 -11.29 5.45
CA ALA A 149 -8.35 -11.88 4.19
C ALA A 149 -8.00 -13.37 4.33
N GLU A 150 -7.37 -13.75 5.44
CA GLU A 150 -7.05 -15.15 5.76
C GLU A 150 -8.31 -16.00 5.95
N ARG A 151 -9.33 -15.45 6.62
CA ARG A 151 -10.62 -16.12 6.83
C ARG A 151 -11.44 -16.23 5.55
N ASN A 152 -11.46 -15.18 4.74
CA ASN A 152 -12.39 -15.05 3.61
C ASN A 152 -11.83 -15.59 2.29
N TYR A 153 -10.50 -15.57 2.09
CA TYR A 153 -9.90 -16.00 0.83
C TYR A 153 -9.48 -17.45 0.88
N SER A 154 -10.19 -18.25 0.11
CA SER A 154 -9.97 -19.69 0.02
C SER A 154 -8.67 -20.02 -0.73
N ASN A 155 -7.96 -21.06 -0.28
CA ASN A 155 -6.79 -21.62 -0.95
C ASN A 155 -6.64 -23.10 -0.60
N ASP A 156 -5.76 -23.83 -1.31
CA ASP A 156 -5.52 -25.26 -1.08
C ASP A 156 -4.36 -25.53 -0.13
N GLY A 157 -3.78 -24.49 0.45
CA GLY A 157 -2.74 -24.56 1.47
C GLY A 157 -1.81 -23.36 1.43
N VAL A 158 -1.21 -23.06 2.57
CA VAL A 158 -0.12 -22.10 2.71
C VAL A 158 1.09 -22.84 3.24
N PHE A 159 2.13 -22.96 2.41
CA PHE A 159 3.41 -23.52 2.82
C PHE A 159 4.33 -22.39 3.32
N ILE A 160 4.71 -22.48 4.57
CA ILE A 160 5.68 -21.57 5.16
C ILE A 160 7.07 -22.18 4.90
N VAL A 161 7.92 -21.45 4.19
CA VAL A 161 9.20 -21.95 3.71
C VAL A 161 10.34 -20.96 3.98
N ASN A 162 11.54 -21.46 4.26
CA ASN A 162 12.74 -20.64 4.42
C ASN A 162 13.21 -20.04 3.11
N ARG A 163 12.93 -20.71 2.00
CA ARG A 163 13.24 -20.26 0.64
C ARG A 163 12.31 -20.90 -0.36
N VAL A 164 12.16 -20.25 -1.50
CA VAL A 164 11.47 -20.82 -2.65
C VAL A 164 12.53 -21.20 -3.68
N GLU A 165 12.49 -22.45 -4.12
CA GLU A 165 13.35 -23.02 -5.15
C GLU A 165 12.50 -23.37 -6.37
N PHE A 166 13.05 -23.15 -7.56
CA PHE A 166 12.36 -23.40 -8.83
C PHE A 166 13.20 -24.35 -9.66
N ASP A 167 12.53 -25.32 -10.28
CA ASP A 167 13.09 -26.21 -11.28
C ASP A 167 12.05 -26.48 -12.39
N ARG A 168 12.44 -27.17 -13.44
CA ARG A 168 11.58 -27.54 -14.56
C ARG A 168 11.49 -29.05 -14.71
N HIS A 169 10.25 -29.52 -14.94
CA HIS A 169 10.00 -30.89 -15.35
C HIS A 169 9.10 -30.90 -16.60
N GLY A 170 9.74 -30.92 -17.78
CA GLY A 170 9.05 -30.72 -19.05
C GLY A 170 8.45 -29.29 -19.13
N GLU A 171 7.15 -29.23 -19.39
CA GLU A 171 6.41 -27.97 -19.47
C GLU A 171 5.97 -27.45 -18.09
N HIS A 172 6.09 -28.26 -17.02
CA HIS A 172 5.67 -27.92 -15.68
C HIS A 172 6.79 -27.27 -14.85
N TRP A 173 6.38 -26.54 -13.83
CA TRP A 173 7.26 -26.02 -12.80
C TRP A 173 7.37 -27.01 -11.62
N LEU A 174 8.54 -27.12 -11.04
CA LEU A 174 8.74 -27.67 -9.72
C LEU A 174 9.01 -26.52 -8.76
N VAL A 175 8.18 -26.36 -7.73
CA VAL A 175 8.37 -25.38 -6.65
C VAL A 175 8.61 -26.15 -5.37
N ASN A 176 9.82 -26.06 -4.82
CA ASN A 176 10.26 -26.86 -3.66
C ASN A 176 10.02 -28.38 -3.84
N GLY A 177 10.10 -28.89 -5.07
CA GLY A 177 9.86 -30.29 -5.42
C GLY A 177 8.44 -30.64 -5.81
N ASP A 178 7.44 -29.81 -5.55
CA ASP A 178 6.05 -30.02 -5.96
C ASP A 178 5.80 -29.48 -7.37
N GLN A 179 4.99 -30.22 -8.15
CA GLN A 179 4.70 -29.88 -9.54
C GLN A 179 3.50 -28.94 -9.69
N TYR A 180 3.65 -27.92 -10.55
CA TYR A 180 2.65 -26.90 -10.88
C TYR A 180 2.60 -26.61 -12.37
N ASP A 181 1.41 -26.28 -12.87
CA ASP A 181 1.19 -25.88 -14.25
C ASP A 181 1.59 -24.42 -14.47
N PHE A 182 1.37 -23.56 -13.46
CA PHE A 182 1.53 -22.13 -13.58
C PHE A 182 2.06 -21.49 -12.29
N ILE A 183 2.86 -20.43 -12.41
CA ILE A 183 3.35 -19.63 -11.28
C ILE A 183 2.81 -18.22 -11.34
N ILE A 184 2.29 -17.73 -10.20
CA ILE A 184 1.92 -16.33 -10.01
C ILE A 184 2.77 -15.74 -8.88
N ASN A 185 3.66 -14.83 -9.23
CA ASN A 185 4.54 -14.16 -8.27
C ASN A 185 3.87 -12.89 -7.73
N CYS A 186 3.43 -12.93 -6.47
CA CYS A 186 2.82 -11.84 -5.69
C CYS A 186 3.73 -11.36 -4.56
N SER A 187 5.05 -11.54 -4.67
CA SER A 187 6.01 -11.33 -3.58
C SER A 187 6.39 -9.86 -3.34
N TYR A 188 5.84 -8.90 -4.08
CA TYR A 188 6.01 -7.44 -3.95
C TYR A 188 7.48 -7.00 -3.88
N ALA A 189 8.05 -6.79 -2.68
CA ALA A 189 9.47 -6.46 -2.52
C ALA A 189 10.40 -7.59 -2.99
N GLY A 190 9.93 -8.83 -2.98
CA GLY A 190 10.64 -10.01 -3.52
C GLY A 190 10.52 -10.20 -5.03
N LEU A 191 9.78 -9.35 -5.75
CA LEU A 191 9.37 -9.55 -7.13
C LEU A 191 10.52 -9.98 -8.05
N THR A 192 11.56 -9.15 -8.15
CA THR A 192 12.70 -9.44 -9.05
C THR A 192 13.64 -10.51 -8.50
N SER A 193 13.64 -10.75 -7.20
CA SER A 193 14.38 -11.86 -6.59
C SER A 193 13.78 -13.22 -7.01
N ILE A 194 12.46 -13.35 -6.91
CA ILE A 194 11.72 -14.54 -7.37
C ILE A 194 11.88 -14.74 -8.86
N GLU A 195 11.73 -13.68 -9.67
CA GLU A 195 11.96 -13.74 -11.11
C GLU A 195 13.36 -14.26 -11.45
N SER A 196 14.39 -13.75 -10.77
CA SER A 196 15.78 -14.19 -10.99
C SER A 196 16.00 -15.64 -10.59
N LYS A 197 15.43 -16.08 -9.45
CA LYS A 197 15.52 -17.49 -9.00
C LYS A 197 14.84 -18.45 -9.97
N ALA A 198 13.74 -18.02 -10.59
CA ALA A 198 13.02 -18.79 -11.62
C ALA A 198 13.67 -18.67 -13.02
N GLY A 199 14.82 -18.02 -13.18
CA GLY A 199 15.48 -17.80 -14.47
C GLY A 199 14.75 -16.82 -15.39
N MET A 200 13.85 -15.98 -14.84
CA MET A 200 13.07 -15.03 -15.63
C MET A 200 13.77 -13.66 -15.72
N ARG A 201 13.51 -12.92 -16.80
CA ARG A 201 13.95 -11.53 -16.94
C ARG A 201 13.27 -10.69 -15.85
N ARG A 202 14.05 -9.84 -15.16
CA ARG A 202 13.54 -8.95 -14.12
C ARG A 202 12.53 -7.94 -14.69
N SER A 203 11.48 -7.67 -13.92
CA SER A 203 10.54 -6.57 -14.19
C SER A 203 11.22 -5.22 -14.02
N PRO A 204 10.80 -4.20 -14.79
CA PRO A 204 11.32 -2.85 -14.68
C PRO A 204 10.73 -2.16 -13.42
N VAL A 205 11.38 -2.39 -12.30
CA VAL A 205 10.98 -1.83 -11.00
C VAL A 205 12.18 -1.24 -10.28
N ARG A 206 11.90 -0.26 -9.40
CA ARG A 206 12.82 0.26 -8.40
C ARG A 206 12.22 0.08 -7.01
N TYR A 207 13.05 0.14 -6.01
CA TYR A 207 12.69 -0.06 -4.62
C TYR A 207 12.98 1.20 -3.82
N GLU A 208 12.05 1.60 -2.96
CA GLU A 208 12.23 2.69 -2.01
C GLU A 208 12.09 2.15 -0.58
N ILE A 209 13.05 2.45 0.29
CA ILE A 209 12.90 2.25 1.72
C ILE A 209 12.08 3.42 2.25
N CYS A 210 10.88 3.14 2.73
CA CYS A 210 9.96 4.15 3.25
C CYS A 210 9.80 4.01 4.76
N GLU A 211 9.80 5.15 5.46
CA GLU A 211 9.55 5.25 6.89
C GLU A 211 8.13 5.75 7.17
N ILE A 212 7.47 5.15 8.13
CA ILE A 212 6.20 5.60 8.68
C ILE A 212 6.44 5.90 10.15
N VAL A 213 6.38 7.17 10.53
CA VAL A 213 6.51 7.59 11.91
C VAL A 213 5.20 7.31 12.64
N LEU A 214 5.28 6.78 13.85
CA LEU A 214 4.13 6.46 14.69
C LEU A 214 4.05 7.39 15.89
N PHE A 215 2.84 7.82 16.23
CA PHE A 215 2.59 8.65 17.39
C PHE A 215 1.24 8.35 18.06
N LYS A 216 1.07 8.83 19.30
CA LYS A 216 -0.20 8.82 20.04
C LYS A 216 -0.64 10.23 20.39
N ASP A 217 -1.94 10.48 20.30
CA ASP A 217 -2.59 11.73 20.72
C ASP A 217 -3.41 11.47 22.00
N HIS A 218 -2.75 11.42 23.15
CA HIS A 218 -3.37 11.11 24.44
C HIS A 218 -4.41 12.13 24.89
N PHE A 219 -4.29 13.37 24.42
CA PHE A 219 -5.16 14.47 24.80
C PHE A 219 -6.26 14.76 23.77
N ASN A 220 -6.37 13.92 22.74
CA ASN A 220 -7.31 14.10 21.63
C ASN A 220 -7.24 15.51 20.99
N ARG A 221 -6.02 16.07 20.89
CA ARG A 221 -5.78 17.42 20.33
C ARG A 221 -6.10 17.48 18.84
N LEU A 222 -5.96 16.36 18.14
CA LEU A 222 -6.32 16.20 16.73
C LEU A 222 -7.80 15.85 16.52
N GLN A 223 -8.60 15.71 17.60
CA GLN A 223 -10.05 15.48 17.56
C GLN A 223 -10.43 14.28 16.66
N ARG A 224 -9.64 13.21 16.70
CA ARG A 224 -9.79 12.02 15.84
C ARG A 224 -9.85 12.36 14.34
N THR A 225 -9.18 13.43 13.94
CA THR A 225 -9.19 13.95 12.57
C THR A 225 -7.83 13.76 11.91
N GLY A 226 -7.80 13.00 10.83
CA GLY A 226 -6.63 12.87 9.94
C GLY A 226 -6.52 14.07 8.99
N LEU A 227 -5.30 14.35 8.54
CA LEU A 227 -5.02 15.41 7.59
C LEU A 227 -4.07 14.92 6.51
N THR A 228 -4.43 15.14 5.27
CA THR A 228 -3.57 14.95 4.11
C THR A 228 -3.39 16.28 3.40
N LEU A 229 -2.19 16.79 3.37
CA LEU A 229 -1.89 17.98 2.60
C LEU A 229 -1.53 17.60 1.16
N MET A 230 -2.08 18.29 0.20
CA MET A 230 -1.95 18.01 -1.24
C MET A 230 -1.65 19.28 -2.04
N ASP A 231 -1.24 19.22 -3.21
CA ASP A 231 -0.69 18.22 -4.11
C ASP A 231 0.80 18.53 -4.26
N GLY A 232 1.67 17.79 -3.57
CA GLY A 232 3.12 18.08 -3.57
C GLY A 232 3.87 17.43 -2.41
N GLN A 233 4.99 18.05 -2.03
CA GLN A 233 5.93 17.52 -1.05
C GLN A 233 5.50 17.79 0.40
N PHE A 234 4.35 17.30 0.80
CA PHE A 234 3.73 17.61 2.09
C PHE A 234 3.63 16.40 3.01
N VAL A 235 3.04 16.63 4.17
CA VAL A 235 2.80 15.62 5.21
C VAL A 235 1.38 15.09 5.14
N SER A 236 1.22 13.86 5.64
CA SER A 236 -0.08 13.24 5.87
C SER A 236 -0.04 12.43 7.14
N PHE A 237 -1.07 12.52 7.97
CA PHE A 237 -1.26 11.67 9.14
C PHE A 237 -2.70 11.17 9.24
N MET A 238 -2.86 9.96 9.77
CA MET A 238 -4.14 9.30 9.95
C MET A 238 -4.01 8.15 10.96
N PRO A 239 -5.11 7.60 11.49
CA PRO A 239 -5.05 6.45 12.38
C PRO A 239 -4.31 5.25 11.75
N TRP A 240 -3.58 4.52 12.59
CA TRP A 240 -2.81 3.33 12.20
C TRP A 240 -2.97 2.23 13.26
N GLY A 241 -3.93 1.34 13.07
CA GLY A 241 -4.33 0.36 14.08
C GLY A 241 -5.45 0.86 15.01
N GLN A 242 -6.08 -0.07 15.72
CA GLN A 242 -7.21 0.22 16.60
C GLN A 242 -6.79 0.60 18.04
N ASP A 243 -5.48 0.57 18.33
CA ASP A 243 -4.91 0.88 19.66
C ASP A 243 -4.70 2.38 19.95
N GLY A 244 -5.23 3.25 19.09
CA GLY A 244 -5.05 4.69 19.17
C GLY A 244 -3.74 5.23 18.62
N THR A 245 -2.95 4.39 17.94
CA THR A 245 -1.75 4.80 17.23
C THR A 245 -2.10 5.51 15.92
N TRP A 246 -1.30 6.51 15.57
CA TRP A 246 -1.39 7.28 14.33
C TRP A 246 -0.14 7.11 13.50
N SER A 247 -0.27 7.16 12.19
CA SER A 247 0.84 7.21 11.24
C SER A 247 1.07 8.65 10.76
N LEU A 248 2.33 9.01 10.58
CA LEU A 248 2.75 10.27 9.97
C LEU A 248 3.77 9.96 8.86
N THR A 249 3.52 10.51 7.69
CA THR A 249 4.39 10.39 6.52
C THR A 249 4.66 11.76 5.90
N SER A 250 5.73 11.84 5.13
CA SER A 250 6.12 13.03 4.37
C SER A 250 6.58 12.61 2.98
N VAL A 251 6.05 13.23 1.95
CA VAL A 251 6.46 12.91 0.57
C VAL A 251 7.97 13.13 0.37
N CYS A 252 8.58 14.14 1.04
CA CYS A 252 10.01 14.42 0.94
C CYS A 252 10.90 13.50 1.76
N HIS A 253 10.45 13.08 2.94
CA HIS A 253 11.31 12.46 3.95
C HIS A 253 11.00 10.99 4.21
N THR A 254 9.75 10.55 3.96
CA THR A 254 9.36 9.13 4.05
C THR A 254 10.21 8.23 3.16
N PRO A 255 10.52 8.57 1.89
CA PRO A 255 11.51 7.84 1.13
C PRO A 255 12.92 8.15 1.66
N HIS A 256 13.68 7.10 2.04
CA HIS A 256 15.08 7.22 2.47
C HIS A 256 16.03 7.02 1.34
N GLU A 257 15.82 5.94 0.60
CA GLU A 257 16.72 5.50 -0.45
C GLU A 257 15.93 4.86 -1.58
N SER A 258 16.34 5.10 -2.81
CA SER A 258 15.81 4.43 -4.00
C SER A 258 16.90 3.57 -4.63
N ARG A 259 16.59 2.30 -4.90
CA ARG A 259 17.52 1.31 -5.48
C ARG A 259 16.87 0.56 -6.63
N SER A 260 17.64 0.31 -7.67
CA SER A 260 17.21 -0.55 -8.79
C SER A 260 17.24 -2.05 -8.45
N ASN A 261 17.92 -2.44 -7.36
CA ASN A 261 18.06 -3.82 -6.93
C ASN A 261 18.09 -3.94 -5.40
N LEU A 262 17.30 -4.84 -4.84
CA LEU A 262 17.39 -5.26 -3.45
C LEU A 262 18.20 -6.56 -3.38
N SER A 263 19.48 -6.44 -3.09
CA SER A 263 20.35 -7.61 -2.91
C SER A 263 20.11 -8.31 -1.56
N ASN A 264 19.58 -7.60 -0.55
CA ASN A 264 19.32 -8.14 0.79
C ASN A 264 18.21 -7.37 1.50
N TYR A 265 17.25 -8.06 2.14
CA TYR A 265 16.26 -7.49 3.06
C TYR A 265 16.91 -6.86 4.31
N LEU A 266 18.18 -7.20 4.59
CA LEU A 266 18.95 -6.71 5.73
C LEU A 266 19.25 -5.20 5.64
N ASP A 267 19.22 -4.61 4.46
CA ASP A 267 19.54 -3.18 4.26
C ASP A 267 18.54 -2.24 4.92
N VAL A 268 17.30 -2.68 5.12
CA VAL A 268 16.27 -1.90 5.84
C VAL A 268 16.62 -1.71 7.32
N ARG A 269 17.39 -2.64 7.90
CA ARG A 269 17.76 -2.63 9.33
C ARG A 269 18.80 -1.55 9.69
N THR A 270 19.52 -1.04 8.70
CA THR A 270 20.55 -0.01 8.91
C THR A 270 20.05 1.39 8.58
N THR A 271 18.76 1.54 8.21
CA THR A 271 18.19 2.82 7.85
C THR A 271 18.05 3.71 9.09
N VAL A 272 18.70 4.87 9.06
CA VAL A 272 18.60 5.89 10.11
C VAL A 272 17.27 6.61 9.97
N SER A 273 16.50 6.73 11.05
CA SER A 273 15.21 7.42 11.05
C SER A 273 15.35 8.89 10.65
N LYS A 274 14.39 9.37 9.86
CA LYS A 274 14.17 10.80 9.54
C LYS A 274 12.97 11.38 10.30
N ALA A 275 12.53 10.72 11.38
CA ALA A 275 11.37 11.15 12.16
C ALA A 275 11.43 12.63 12.54
N ASP A 276 12.59 13.12 13.02
CA ASP A 276 12.77 14.53 13.38
C ASP A 276 12.51 15.50 12.22
N LEU A 277 12.92 15.13 11.00
CA LEU A 277 12.66 15.95 9.81
C LEU A 277 11.17 15.94 9.44
N ILE A 278 10.52 14.78 9.56
CA ILE A 278 9.08 14.61 9.28
C ILE A 278 8.24 15.40 10.30
N ILE A 279 8.60 15.31 11.60
CA ILE A 279 7.96 16.05 12.68
C ILE A 279 8.18 17.57 12.51
N HIS A 280 9.39 17.98 12.18
CA HIS A 280 9.68 19.38 11.91
C HIS A 280 8.85 19.92 10.74
N GLN A 281 8.66 19.13 9.70
CA GLN A 281 7.78 19.51 8.58
C GLN A 281 6.31 19.60 9.02
N LEU A 282 5.83 18.71 9.88
CA LEU A 282 4.46 18.75 10.42
C LEU A 282 4.18 20.08 11.15
N LYS A 283 5.14 20.59 11.95
CA LYS A 283 5.04 21.86 12.69
C LYS A 283 4.84 23.10 11.79
N LYS A 284 5.06 23.00 10.49
CA LYS A 284 4.77 24.10 9.54
C LYS A 284 3.28 24.24 9.26
N TYR A 285 2.52 23.15 9.37
CA TYR A 285 1.12 23.05 8.94
C TYR A 285 0.14 22.80 10.09
N VAL A 286 0.64 22.28 11.21
CA VAL A 286 -0.10 22.04 12.44
C VAL A 286 0.50 22.90 13.53
N ASP A 287 -0.34 23.42 14.44
CA ASP A 287 0.10 24.22 15.58
C ASP A 287 1.24 23.51 16.33
N PRO A 288 2.42 24.14 16.45
CA PRO A 288 3.57 23.54 17.10
C PRO A 288 3.28 23.03 18.52
N SER A 289 2.44 23.73 19.31
CA SER A 289 2.10 23.34 20.67
C SER A 289 1.29 22.03 20.72
N ILE A 290 0.51 21.77 19.66
CA ILE A 290 -0.22 20.50 19.50
C ILE A 290 0.76 19.40 19.11
N VAL A 291 1.64 19.66 18.14
CA VAL A 291 2.65 18.68 17.72
C VAL A 291 3.56 18.30 18.90
N ASP A 292 3.96 19.27 19.73
CA ASP A 292 4.79 19.02 20.92
C ASP A 292 4.07 18.23 22.02
N SER A 293 2.74 18.15 21.98
CA SER A 293 1.95 17.34 22.91
C SER A 293 1.73 15.89 22.45
N LEU A 294 2.14 15.54 21.23
CA LEU A 294 2.03 14.18 20.71
C LEU A 294 3.19 13.31 21.22
N GLU A 295 2.90 12.08 21.57
CA GLU A 295 3.93 11.09 21.92
C GLU A 295 4.38 10.32 20.69
N PHE A 296 5.61 10.54 20.26
CA PHE A 296 6.21 9.77 19.17
C PHE A 296 6.74 8.45 19.70
N VAL A 297 6.11 7.33 19.25
CA VAL A 297 6.37 5.98 19.77
C VAL A 297 7.33 5.17 18.90
N GLY A 298 7.84 5.74 17.83
CA GLY A 298 8.83 5.11 16.94
C GLY A 298 8.47 5.16 15.48
N SER A 299 9.13 4.32 14.69
CA SER A 299 8.92 4.23 13.24
C SER A 299 8.82 2.79 12.77
N LYS A 300 8.08 2.59 11.68
CA LYS A 300 8.07 1.35 10.89
C LYS A 300 8.71 1.63 9.54
N PHE A 301 9.47 0.65 9.06
CA PHE A 301 10.11 0.72 7.75
C PHE A 301 9.52 -0.34 6.83
N VAL A 302 9.36 0.01 5.56
CA VAL A 302 8.86 -0.90 4.53
C VAL A 302 9.56 -0.64 3.20
N VAL A 303 9.79 -1.68 2.43
CA VAL A 303 10.24 -1.55 1.05
C VAL A 303 9.04 -1.39 0.15
N LYS A 304 8.97 -0.25 -0.52
CA LYS A 304 7.98 0.04 -1.55
C LYS A 304 8.55 -0.29 -2.92
N THR A 305 7.84 -1.11 -3.68
CA THR A 305 8.20 -1.49 -5.05
C THR A 305 7.42 -0.63 -6.02
N ILE A 306 8.11 0.01 -6.96
CA ILE A 306 7.56 0.98 -7.92
C ILE A 306 7.95 0.54 -9.32
N SER A 307 6.96 0.49 -10.23
CA SER A 307 7.24 0.28 -11.66
C SER A 307 7.93 1.49 -12.25
N THR A 308 9.04 1.30 -12.96
CA THR A 308 9.74 2.38 -13.67
C THR A 308 9.03 2.77 -14.97
N ASP A 309 8.15 1.91 -15.51
CA ASP A 309 7.33 2.23 -16.68
C ASP A 309 6.20 3.24 -16.36
N ALA A 310 5.94 3.48 -15.06
CA ALA A 310 4.86 4.35 -14.60
C ALA A 310 5.32 5.78 -14.23
N GLU A 311 6.61 6.10 -14.42
CA GLU A 311 7.16 7.42 -14.03
C GLU A 311 6.62 8.58 -14.87
N SER A 312 6.07 8.32 -16.06
CA SER A 312 5.43 9.34 -16.89
C SER A 312 4.00 9.70 -16.49
N ASP A 313 3.32 8.81 -15.80
CA ASP A 313 1.92 8.98 -15.41
C ASP A 313 1.79 8.65 -13.92
N ASP A 314 1.34 9.51 -13.05
CA ASP A 314 1.05 9.27 -11.61
C ASP A 314 0.15 8.02 -11.36
N ASN A 315 0.14 7.11 -12.29
CA ASN A 315 -0.70 5.94 -12.42
C ASN A 315 -0.12 4.77 -11.59
N ARG A 316 -0.55 4.65 -10.33
CA ARG A 316 -0.27 3.49 -9.47
C ARG A 316 -1.22 2.32 -9.77
N LEU A 317 -1.36 1.99 -11.06
CA LEU A 317 -2.17 0.86 -11.51
C LEU A 317 -1.49 -0.45 -11.14
N VAL A 318 -2.30 -1.48 -10.96
CA VAL A 318 -1.80 -2.86 -10.89
C VAL A 318 -1.09 -3.21 -12.19
N LYS A 319 0.06 -3.87 -12.09
CA LYS A 319 0.82 -4.38 -13.24
C LYS A 319 0.86 -5.90 -13.20
N VAL A 320 0.59 -6.53 -14.32
CA VAL A 320 0.77 -7.98 -14.52
C VAL A 320 1.82 -8.18 -15.60
N TYR A 321 3.04 -8.53 -15.19
CA TYR A 321 4.17 -8.77 -16.07
C TYR A 321 4.17 -10.22 -16.52
N GLN A 322 3.92 -10.47 -17.81
CA GLN A 322 4.08 -11.80 -18.43
C GLN A 322 5.57 -12.13 -18.52
N LYS A 323 5.99 -13.26 -17.99
CA LYS A 323 7.39 -13.72 -17.97
C LYS A 323 7.63 -14.92 -18.89
N SER A 324 6.68 -15.83 -18.95
CA SER A 324 6.57 -16.92 -19.89
C SER A 324 5.09 -17.29 -20.05
N ASP A 325 4.77 -18.29 -20.84
CA ASP A 325 3.40 -18.74 -21.06
C ASP A 325 2.74 -19.20 -19.74
N ASN A 326 3.54 -19.64 -18.77
CA ASN A 326 3.07 -20.17 -17.49
C ASN A 326 3.76 -19.51 -16.27
N PHE A 327 4.18 -18.25 -16.38
CA PHE A 327 4.70 -17.46 -15.26
C PHE A 327 4.32 -16.00 -15.43
N VAL A 328 3.66 -15.42 -14.41
CA VAL A 328 3.39 -13.98 -14.33
C VAL A 328 3.86 -13.42 -12.99
N SER A 329 4.25 -12.14 -13.00
CA SER A 329 4.52 -11.36 -11.78
C SER A 329 3.50 -10.25 -11.64
N ILE A 330 2.93 -10.10 -10.45
CA ILE A 330 1.92 -9.09 -10.11
C ILE A 330 2.54 -8.05 -9.19
N LEU A 331 2.42 -6.78 -9.57
CA LEU A 331 2.79 -5.64 -8.75
C LEU A 331 1.58 -4.76 -8.51
N GLY A 332 1.13 -4.67 -7.26
CA GLY A 332 0.06 -3.77 -6.83
C GLY A 332 0.61 -2.60 -6.01
N GLY A 333 0.02 -1.44 -6.16
CA GLY A 333 0.42 -0.21 -5.47
C GLY A 333 -0.54 0.28 -4.39
N LYS A 334 -1.73 -0.34 -4.26
CA LYS A 334 -2.80 0.03 -3.33
C LYS A 334 -3.48 -1.22 -2.78
N LEU A 335 -4.04 -1.13 -1.57
CA LEU A 335 -4.77 -2.26 -0.97
C LEU A 335 -6.06 -2.58 -1.73
N ASP A 336 -6.84 -1.57 -2.09
CA ASP A 336 -8.13 -1.66 -2.75
C ASP A 336 -8.06 -2.09 -4.22
N ALA A 337 -6.89 -2.03 -4.84
CA ALA A 337 -6.71 -2.39 -6.25
C ALA A 337 -6.66 -3.91 -6.52
N ILE A 338 -6.78 -4.76 -5.50
CA ILE A 338 -6.86 -6.23 -5.67
C ILE A 338 -7.99 -6.65 -6.62
N TYR A 339 -9.08 -5.89 -6.65
CA TYR A 339 -10.26 -6.21 -7.47
C TYR A 339 -10.03 -6.02 -8.98
N GLU A 340 -8.99 -5.30 -9.37
CA GLU A 340 -8.60 -5.13 -10.77
C GLU A 340 -7.98 -6.42 -11.34
N LEU A 341 -7.49 -7.31 -10.46
CA LEU A 341 -6.79 -8.53 -10.87
C LEU A 341 -7.69 -9.50 -11.63
N GLU A 342 -8.97 -9.58 -11.30
CA GLU A 342 -9.89 -10.49 -11.98
C GLU A 342 -9.97 -10.19 -13.48
N ASP A 343 -10.22 -8.92 -13.85
CA ASP A 343 -10.29 -8.50 -15.23
C ASP A 343 -8.93 -8.65 -15.95
N MET A 344 -7.84 -8.34 -15.25
CA MET A 344 -6.49 -8.45 -15.82
C MET A 344 -6.07 -9.90 -16.09
N LEU A 345 -6.39 -10.84 -15.21
CA LEU A 345 -6.07 -12.25 -15.39
C LEU A 345 -6.95 -12.88 -16.47
N LYS A 346 -8.22 -12.48 -16.59
CA LYS A 346 -9.10 -12.85 -17.72
C LYS A 346 -8.57 -12.37 -19.05
N GLN A 347 -8.16 -11.09 -19.15
CA GLN A 347 -7.59 -10.53 -20.37
C GLN A 347 -6.33 -11.25 -20.83
N LYS A 348 -5.61 -11.89 -19.90
CA LYS A 348 -4.41 -12.69 -20.21
C LYS A 348 -4.72 -14.18 -20.42
N GLY A 349 -5.98 -14.60 -20.33
CA GLY A 349 -6.37 -15.99 -20.50
C GLY A 349 -5.84 -16.92 -19.40
N ILE A 350 -5.60 -16.39 -18.19
CA ILE A 350 -5.09 -17.16 -17.05
C ILE A 350 -6.27 -17.80 -16.28
N ILE A 351 -7.42 -17.10 -16.24
CA ILE A 351 -8.67 -17.56 -15.62
C ILE A 351 -9.84 -17.34 -16.55
#